data_5beb54fde439111ef6ac5462183017fa
#
_entry.id   5beb54fde439111ef6ac5462183017fa
#
_cell.length_a   1.000
_cell.length_b   1.000
_cell.length_c   1.000
_cell.angle_alpha   90.00
_cell.angle_beta   90.00
_cell.angle_gamma   90.00
#
_symmetry.space_group_name_H-M   'P 1'
#
loop_
_entity.id
_entity.type
_entity.pdbx_description
1 polymer ?
#
loop_
_entity_poly.entity_id
_entity_poly.type
_entity_poly.pdbx_seq_one_letter_code
_entity_poly.pdbx_strand_id
1 'polypeptide(L)'
;MIMGRVIGKLWSTRRVDTLPSGALLEVAVEGGASIIAFDPLGCNDGEAVLITQGSVAAGYFKGKTAPVDALIIGSIDEQININNKS
;
A
#
# COMPACT_ATOMS: atom_id res chain seq x y z
N MET A 1 10.96 4.39 0.74
CA MET A 1 10.27 3.29 0.05
C MET A 1 10.57 1.99 0.74
N ILE A 2 9.56 1.22 1.01
CA ILE A 2 9.71 -0.02 1.76
C ILE A 2 8.93 -1.14 1.09
N MET A 3 9.31 -2.37 1.40
CA MET A 3 8.59 -3.56 0.97
C MET A 3 7.74 -4.07 2.11
N GLY A 4 6.58 -4.62 1.77
CA GLY A 4 5.73 -5.25 2.76
C GLY A 4 4.87 -6.33 2.14
N ARG A 5 4.07 -6.96 2.99
CA ARG A 5 3.13 -7.98 2.55
C ARG A 5 1.75 -7.65 3.07
N VAL A 6 0.77 -7.69 2.20
CA VAL A 6 -0.61 -7.39 2.58
C VAL A 6 -1.13 -8.47 3.50
N ILE A 7 -1.62 -8.07 4.66
CA ILE A 7 -2.15 -9.01 5.66
C ILE A 7 -3.64 -8.80 5.94
N GLY A 8 -4.23 -7.73 5.43
CA GLY A 8 -5.66 -7.54 5.62
C GLY A 8 -6.16 -6.30 4.92
N LYS A 9 -7.46 -6.24 4.74
CA LYS A 9 -8.14 -5.10 4.16
C LYS A 9 -9.02 -4.46 5.23
N LEU A 10 -8.94 -3.15 5.33
CA LEU A 10 -9.73 -2.40 6.29
C LEU A 10 -11.00 -1.88 5.64
N TRP A 11 -12.11 -2.07 6.33
CA TRP A 11 -13.39 -1.56 5.88
C TRP A 11 -13.78 -0.38 6.75
N SER A 12 -14.07 0.74 6.12
CA SER A 12 -14.50 1.94 6.84
C SER A 12 -15.84 2.38 6.28
N THR A 13 -16.81 2.58 7.18
CA THR A 13 -18.13 3.04 6.76
C THR A 13 -18.21 4.56 6.72
N ARG A 14 -17.26 5.24 7.35
CA ARG A 14 -17.21 6.71 7.36
C ARG A 14 -15.80 7.16 7.05
N ARG A 15 -15.68 8.11 6.15
CA ARG A 15 -14.40 8.68 5.73
C ARG A 15 -14.52 10.17 5.61
N VAL A 16 -13.38 10.86 5.81
CA VAL A 16 -13.34 12.28 5.49
C VAL A 16 -13.46 12.46 3.98
N ASP A 17 -14.02 13.58 3.55
CA ASP A 17 -14.29 13.80 2.13
C ASP A 17 -13.04 13.81 1.28
N THR A 18 -11.91 14.20 1.84
CA THR A 18 -10.66 14.30 1.10
C THR A 18 -9.94 12.98 0.95
N LEU A 19 -10.42 11.93 1.62
CA LEU A 19 -9.84 10.60 1.44
C LEU A 19 -10.31 10.02 0.12
N PRO A 20 -9.40 9.62 -0.77
CA PRO A 20 -9.81 9.11 -2.09
C PRO A 20 -10.58 7.80 -1.96
N SER A 21 -11.40 7.51 -2.97
CA SER A 21 -12.02 6.20 -3.09
C SER A 21 -10.95 5.15 -3.33
N GLY A 22 -11.07 4.03 -2.64
CA GLY A 22 -10.12 2.93 -2.79
C GLY A 22 -10.03 2.15 -1.51
N ALA A 23 -9.10 1.21 -1.50
CA ALA A 23 -8.91 0.32 -0.38
C ALA A 23 -7.81 0.82 0.55
N LEU A 24 -8.00 0.58 1.83
CA LEU A 24 -6.95 0.74 2.83
C LEU A 24 -6.54 -0.65 3.27
N LEU A 25 -5.27 -0.95 3.15
CA LEU A 25 -4.76 -2.28 3.46
C LEU A 25 -3.82 -2.21 4.64
N GLU A 26 -3.86 -3.25 5.45
CA GLU A 26 -2.86 -3.44 6.48
C GLU A 26 -1.70 -4.23 5.86
N VAL A 27 -0.49 -3.72 6.02
CA VAL A 27 0.69 -4.28 5.39
C VAL A 27 1.75 -4.53 6.45
N ALA A 28 2.20 -5.77 6.55
CA ALA A 28 3.31 -6.12 7.43
C ALA A 28 4.61 -5.72 6.76
N VAL A 29 5.45 -5.00 7.49
CA VAL A 29 6.74 -4.55 6.99
C VAL A 29 7.86 -5.18 7.80
N GLU A 30 9.09 -5.06 7.32
CA GLU A 30 10.24 -5.59 8.01
C GLU A 30 10.31 -5.04 9.45
N GLY A 31 10.75 -5.89 10.35
CA GLY A 31 10.82 -5.51 11.75
C GLY A 31 9.58 -5.89 12.55
N GLY A 32 8.59 -6.51 11.93
CA GLY A 32 7.42 -7.01 12.63
C GLY A 32 6.30 -6.01 12.84
N ALA A 33 6.48 -4.76 12.41
CA ALA A 33 5.42 -3.75 12.49
C ALA A 33 4.46 -3.90 11.32
N SER A 34 3.29 -3.31 11.46
CA SER A 34 2.39 -3.17 10.31
C SER A 34 2.01 -1.71 10.15
N ILE A 35 1.65 -1.34 8.94
CA ILE A 35 1.21 0.01 8.61
C ILE A 35 -0.05 -0.09 7.76
N ILE A 36 -0.78 1.02 7.70
CA ILE A 36 -1.97 1.12 6.87
C ILE A 36 -1.58 1.91 5.64
N ALA A 37 -1.84 1.35 4.46
CA ALA A 37 -1.48 1.98 3.20
C ALA A 37 -2.70 2.05 2.28
N PHE A 38 -2.78 3.13 1.51
CA PHE A 38 -3.80 3.26 0.49
C PHE A 38 -3.40 2.44 -0.73
N ASP A 39 -4.34 1.68 -1.26
CA ASP A 39 -4.08 0.78 -2.39
C ASP A 39 -4.90 1.19 -3.62
N PRO A 40 -4.29 1.81 -4.63
CA PRO A 40 -4.98 2.12 -5.87
C PRO A 40 -4.94 0.97 -6.88
N LEU A 41 -4.26 -0.13 -6.58
CA LEU A 41 -3.99 -1.19 -7.55
C LEU A 41 -4.91 -2.39 -7.43
N GLY A 42 -5.53 -2.59 -6.26
CA GLY A 42 -6.38 -3.75 -6.05
C GLY A 42 -5.61 -4.99 -5.62
N CYS A 43 -4.63 -4.82 -4.74
CA CYS A 43 -3.83 -5.94 -4.26
C CYS A 43 -4.63 -6.81 -3.30
N ASN A 44 -4.24 -8.08 -3.23
CA ASN A 44 -4.91 -9.07 -2.39
C ASN A 44 -4.04 -9.45 -1.20
N ASP A 45 -4.67 -10.07 -0.22
CA ASP A 45 -3.95 -10.61 0.93
C ASP A 45 -2.83 -11.53 0.46
N GLY A 46 -1.69 -11.41 1.08
CA GLY A 46 -0.55 -12.24 0.77
C GLY A 46 0.35 -11.69 -0.32
N GLU A 47 -0.07 -10.66 -1.03
CA GLU A 47 0.79 -10.06 -2.06
C GLU A 47 1.92 -9.28 -1.43
N ALA A 48 3.10 -9.38 -2.05
CA ALA A 48 4.24 -8.52 -1.71
C ALA A 48 4.09 -7.21 -2.46
N VAL A 49 4.32 -6.10 -1.78
CA VAL A 49 4.05 -4.78 -2.35
C VAL A 49 5.18 -3.81 -2.02
N LEU A 50 5.30 -2.79 -2.87
CA LEU A 50 6.19 -1.65 -2.63
C LEU A 50 5.34 -0.48 -2.16
N ILE A 51 5.85 0.21 -1.14
CA ILE A 51 5.13 1.30 -0.49
C ILE A 51 6.01 2.52 -0.43
N THR A 52 5.45 3.66 -0.82
CA THR A 52 6.05 4.96 -0.56
C THR A 52 5.31 5.63 0.59
N GLN A 53 6.00 6.50 1.32
CA GLN A 53 5.44 7.13 2.52
C GLN A 53 5.65 8.62 2.51
N GLY A 54 4.97 9.30 3.43
CA GLY A 54 5.15 10.72 3.67
C GLY A 54 4.50 11.59 2.63
N SER A 55 5.07 12.75 2.40
CA SER A 55 4.49 13.74 1.50
C SER A 55 4.45 13.26 0.05
N VAL A 56 5.34 12.34 -0.32
CA VAL A 56 5.31 11.76 -1.67
C VAL A 56 4.02 10.98 -1.87
N ALA A 57 3.63 10.19 -0.87
CA ALA A 57 2.38 9.44 -0.95
C ALA A 57 1.18 10.38 -1.03
N ALA A 58 1.15 11.40 -0.18
CA ALA A 58 0.05 12.36 -0.16
C ALA A 58 -0.05 13.12 -1.47
N GLY A 59 1.08 13.40 -2.10
CA GLY A 59 1.14 14.16 -3.35
C GLY A 59 0.77 13.38 -4.60
N TYR A 60 0.54 12.08 -4.47
CA TYR A 60 0.15 11.25 -5.60
C TYR A 60 -1.17 11.72 -6.23
N PHE A 61 -2.07 12.26 -5.42
CA PHE A 61 -3.41 12.61 -5.88
C PHE A 61 -3.40 13.99 -6.48
N LYS A 62 -3.72 14.07 -7.76
CA LYS A 62 -3.64 15.32 -8.50
C LYS A 62 -4.58 16.38 -7.93
N GLY A 63 -4.09 17.59 -7.88
CA GLY A 63 -4.89 18.74 -7.54
C GLY A 63 -5.05 19.01 -6.06
N LYS A 64 -4.63 18.09 -5.20
CA LYS A 64 -4.71 18.33 -3.76
C LYS A 64 -3.95 17.26 -3.00
N THR A 65 -3.58 17.61 -1.78
CA THR A 65 -2.95 16.67 -0.86
C THR A 65 -4.04 15.84 -0.19
N ALA A 66 -3.90 14.51 -0.27
CA ALA A 66 -4.83 13.62 0.40
C ALA A 66 -4.31 13.27 1.80
N PRO A 67 -5.20 12.93 2.75
CA PRO A 67 -4.77 12.54 4.10
C PRO A 67 -4.28 11.09 4.12
N VAL A 68 -3.27 10.80 3.31
CA VAL A 68 -2.70 9.49 3.14
C VAL A 68 -1.19 9.66 3.20
N ASP A 69 -0.53 8.92 4.09
CA ASP A 69 0.92 9.00 4.23
C ASP A 69 1.64 7.71 3.87
N ALA A 70 0.92 6.72 3.38
CA ALA A 70 1.51 5.49 2.87
C ALA A 70 0.69 5.03 1.67
N LEU A 71 1.38 4.76 0.58
CA LEU A 71 0.75 4.44 -0.71
C LEU A 71 1.43 3.23 -1.32
N ILE A 72 0.64 2.24 -1.72
CA ILE A 72 1.14 1.10 -2.45
C ILE A 72 1.34 1.53 -3.90
N ILE A 73 2.57 1.41 -4.38
CA ILE A 73 2.92 1.84 -5.72
C ILE A 73 3.26 0.69 -6.65
N GLY A 74 3.34 -0.51 -6.15
CA GLY A 74 3.63 -1.65 -7.00
C GLY A 74 3.36 -2.96 -6.30
N SER A 75 3.07 -3.98 -7.08
CA SER A 75 2.97 -5.35 -6.63
C SER A 75 4.21 -6.08 -7.10
N ILE A 76 4.81 -6.87 -6.23
CA ILE A 76 6.07 -7.54 -6.51
C ILE A 76 5.79 -8.99 -6.88
N ASP A 77 6.32 -9.43 -8.00
CA ASP A 77 6.20 -10.82 -8.42
C ASP A 77 7.38 -11.61 -7.85
N GLU A 78 7.12 -12.28 -6.74
CA GLU A 78 8.16 -13.06 -6.06
C GLU A 78 8.58 -14.30 -6.84
N GLN A 79 7.74 -14.77 -7.74
CA GLN A 79 8.08 -15.96 -8.52
C GLN A 79 9.23 -15.70 -9.50
N ILE A 80 9.34 -14.47 -9.98
CA ILE A 80 10.45 -14.10 -10.85
C ILE A 80 11.76 -14.31 -10.12
N ASN A 81 11.82 -13.97 -8.85
CA ASN A 81 13.02 -14.14 -8.05
C ASN A 81 13.38 -15.61 -7.89
N ILE A 82 12.39 -16.47 -7.72
CA ILE A 82 12.62 -17.91 -7.60
C ILE A 82 13.19 -18.45 -8.90
N ASN A 83 12.64 -18.03 -10.02
CA ASN A 83 13.08 -18.50 -11.33
C ASN A 83 14.50 -18.06 -11.62
N ASN A 84 14.88 -16.90 -11.19
CA ASN A 84 16.21 -16.38 -11.43
C ASN A 84 17.29 -17.17 -10.69
N LYS A 85 16.92 -17.91 -9.69
CA LYS A 85 17.85 -18.69 -8.91
C LYS A 85 18.16 -20.04 -9.52
N SER A 86 17.37 -20.45 -10.46
CA SER A 86 17.52 -21.78 -11.07
C SER A 86 18.66 -21.86 -12.07
#